data_9b821f6a5beef3d17b3bc6dc69239e84
#
_entry.id   9b821f6a5beef3d17b3bc6dc69239e84
#
_cell.length_a   1.000
_cell.length_b   1.000
_cell.length_c   1.000
_cell.angle_alpha   90.00
_cell.angle_beta   90.00
_cell.angle_gamma   90.00
#
_symmetry.space_group_name_H-M   'P 1'
#
loop_
_entity.id
_entity.type
_entity.pdbx_description
1 polymer ?
#
loop_
_entity_poly.entity_id
_entity_poly.type
_entity_poly.pdbx_seq_one_letter_code
_entity_poly.pdbx_strand_id
1 'polypeptide(L)'
;MKDKLVRFGVSLEGGLLRKFDSYIGAEGYDNRSKAIADLIRKEFVSDVFEKGGTVAGAVTIVYDHHKREVVNKLLDIQHDHGGIIISAQHVHLDHDNCLEIIAVRGAGAKVRSLADALKSVKGVKHSTLSVTTSGK
;
A
#
# COMPACT_ATOMS: atom_id res chain seq x y z
N MET A 1 -19.14 7.51 -17.67
CA MET A 1 -19.06 6.73 -18.92
C MET A 1 -18.05 5.60 -18.73
N LYS A 2 -18.44 4.38 -19.07
CA LYS A 2 -17.48 3.26 -19.03
C LYS A 2 -16.52 3.36 -20.19
N ASP A 3 -15.23 3.29 -19.92
CA ASP A 3 -14.23 3.19 -20.95
C ASP A 3 -14.40 1.89 -21.75
N LYS A 4 -14.23 2.02 -23.06
CA LYS A 4 -14.32 0.86 -23.97
C LYS A 4 -13.01 0.10 -23.93
N LEU A 5 -13.10 -1.22 -23.99
CA LEU A 5 -11.92 -2.05 -24.17
C LEU A 5 -11.34 -1.83 -25.56
N VAL A 6 -10.04 -1.64 -25.59
CA VAL A 6 -9.28 -1.48 -26.84
C VAL A 6 -8.27 -2.62 -26.94
N ARG A 7 -8.18 -3.26 -28.08
CA ARG A 7 -7.19 -4.30 -28.35
C ARG A 7 -5.96 -3.67 -29.00
N PHE A 8 -4.79 -4.10 -28.55
CA PHE A 8 -3.53 -3.70 -29.15
C PHE A 8 -2.55 -4.88 -29.14
N GLY A 9 -1.54 -4.83 -30.00
CA GLY A 9 -0.51 -5.86 -30.06
C GLY A 9 0.80 -5.39 -29.49
N VAL A 10 1.58 -6.32 -28.94
CA VAL A 10 2.91 -6.09 -28.40
C VAL A 10 3.87 -7.12 -29.00
N SER A 11 5.03 -6.66 -29.45
CA SER A 11 6.13 -7.52 -29.90
C SER A 11 7.20 -7.58 -28.84
N LEU A 12 7.53 -8.77 -28.38
CA LEU A 12 8.58 -9.02 -27.40
C LEU A 12 9.55 -10.07 -27.92
N GLU A 13 10.77 -10.01 -27.45
CA GLU A 13 11.71 -11.12 -27.65
C GLU A 13 11.15 -12.40 -27.03
N GLY A 14 11.35 -13.54 -27.72
CA GLY A 14 10.78 -14.83 -27.27
C GLY A 14 11.19 -15.21 -25.86
N GLY A 15 12.43 -14.94 -25.48
CA GLY A 15 12.92 -15.21 -24.12
C GLY A 15 12.22 -14.39 -23.05
N LEU A 16 11.96 -13.12 -23.35
CA LEU A 16 11.24 -12.22 -22.43
C LEU A 16 9.79 -12.67 -22.28
N LEU A 17 9.14 -13.03 -23.37
CA LEU A 17 7.76 -13.52 -23.33
C LEU A 17 7.64 -14.79 -22.50
N ARG A 18 8.57 -15.74 -22.64
CA ARG A 18 8.59 -16.98 -21.84
C ARG A 18 8.73 -16.67 -20.34
N LYS A 19 9.60 -15.74 -19.97
CA LYS A 19 9.76 -15.31 -18.57
C LYS A 19 8.48 -14.68 -18.05
N PHE A 20 7.85 -13.84 -18.85
CA PHE A 20 6.57 -13.21 -18.51
C PHE A 20 5.47 -14.25 -18.29
N ASP A 21 5.32 -15.21 -19.20
CA ASP A 21 4.31 -16.26 -19.08
C ASP A 21 4.52 -17.11 -17.82
N SER A 22 5.76 -17.43 -17.46
CA SER A 22 6.07 -18.12 -16.21
C SER A 22 5.72 -17.30 -14.98
N TYR A 23 6.04 -16.01 -15.01
CA TYR A 23 5.73 -15.07 -13.93
C TYR A 23 4.23 -14.97 -13.70
N ILE A 24 3.44 -14.73 -14.75
CA ILE A 24 2.00 -14.55 -14.61
C ILE A 24 1.30 -15.84 -14.15
N GLY A 25 1.80 -17.00 -14.58
CA GLY A 25 1.30 -18.29 -14.09
C GLY A 25 1.55 -18.47 -12.60
N ALA A 26 2.75 -18.16 -12.13
CA ALA A 26 3.11 -18.21 -10.72
C ALA A 26 2.29 -17.23 -9.86
N GLU A 27 1.96 -16.06 -10.41
CA GLU A 27 1.15 -15.05 -9.74
C GLU A 27 -0.37 -15.32 -9.81
N GLY A 28 -0.78 -16.39 -10.47
CA GLY A 28 -2.18 -16.78 -10.53
C GLY A 28 -3.02 -16.06 -11.58
N TYR A 29 -2.40 -15.42 -12.56
CA TYR A 29 -3.14 -14.77 -13.62
C TYR A 29 -3.66 -15.78 -14.66
N ASP A 30 -4.91 -15.61 -15.07
CA ASP A 30 -5.55 -16.47 -16.08
C ASP A 30 -5.16 -16.08 -17.52
N ASN A 31 -4.73 -14.83 -17.73
CA ASN A 31 -4.39 -14.34 -19.05
C ASN A 31 -3.40 -13.18 -19.00
N ARG A 32 -2.75 -12.91 -20.11
CA ARG A 32 -1.76 -11.83 -20.25
C ARG A 32 -2.36 -10.44 -20.09
N SER A 33 -3.58 -10.23 -20.61
CA SER A 33 -4.23 -8.92 -20.59
C SER A 33 -4.43 -8.39 -19.17
N LYS A 34 -4.89 -9.23 -18.26
CA LYS A 34 -5.07 -8.85 -16.85
C LYS A 34 -3.73 -8.54 -16.19
N ALA A 35 -2.71 -9.35 -16.43
CA ALA A 35 -1.38 -9.14 -15.88
C ALA A 35 -0.76 -7.85 -16.37
N ILE A 36 -0.87 -7.56 -17.67
CA ILE A 36 -0.38 -6.31 -18.27
C ILE A 36 -1.11 -5.10 -17.69
N ALA A 37 -2.43 -5.16 -17.58
CA ALA A 37 -3.23 -4.08 -17.01
C ALA A 37 -2.80 -3.78 -15.56
N ASP A 38 -2.57 -4.81 -14.76
CA ASP A 38 -2.14 -4.65 -13.36
C ASP A 38 -0.73 -4.06 -13.26
N LEU A 39 0.20 -4.50 -14.14
CA LEU A 39 1.55 -3.93 -14.19
C LEU A 39 1.52 -2.43 -14.56
N ILE A 40 0.71 -2.06 -15.54
CA ILE A 40 0.54 -0.66 -15.95
C ILE A 40 -0.02 0.16 -14.79
N ARG A 41 -1.07 -0.31 -14.13
CA ARG A 41 -1.67 0.39 -12.98
C ARG A 41 -0.67 0.55 -11.84
N LYS A 42 0.10 -0.48 -11.57
CA LYS A 42 1.13 -0.45 -10.53
C LYS A 42 2.17 0.64 -10.81
N GLU A 43 2.60 0.76 -12.06
CA GLU A 43 3.56 1.79 -12.46
C GLU A 43 2.98 3.20 -12.28
N PHE A 44 1.72 3.42 -12.68
CA PHE A 44 1.07 4.71 -12.50
C PHE A 44 0.84 5.07 -11.03
N VAL A 45 0.49 4.10 -10.19
CA VAL A 45 0.37 4.32 -8.74
C VAL A 45 1.70 4.77 -8.16
N SER A 46 2.78 4.10 -8.53
CA SER A 46 4.14 4.47 -8.09
C SER A 46 4.50 5.89 -8.55
N ASP A 47 4.21 6.23 -9.80
CA ASP A 47 4.49 7.56 -10.36
C ASP A 47 3.71 8.65 -9.62
N VAL A 48 2.42 8.45 -9.39
CA VAL A 48 1.58 9.39 -8.63
C VAL A 48 2.12 9.58 -7.21
N PHE A 49 2.50 8.49 -6.55
CA PHE A 49 3.06 8.54 -5.20
C PHE A 49 4.36 9.35 -5.16
N GLU A 50 5.29 9.09 -6.07
CA GLU A 50 6.58 9.78 -6.14
C GLU A 50 6.44 11.27 -6.47
N LYS A 51 5.44 11.63 -7.28
CA LYS A 51 5.18 13.03 -7.67
C LYS A 51 4.29 13.78 -6.68
N GLY A 52 3.90 13.16 -5.57
CA GLY A 52 3.11 13.80 -4.53
C GLY A 52 1.62 13.92 -4.86
N GLY A 53 1.12 13.20 -5.86
CA GLY A 53 -0.31 13.13 -6.16
C GLY A 53 -1.08 12.38 -5.07
N THR A 54 -2.41 12.40 -5.17
CA THR A 54 -3.29 11.73 -4.21
C THR A 54 -3.30 10.23 -4.42
N VAL A 55 -3.02 9.50 -3.35
CA VAL A 55 -3.05 8.03 -3.32
C VAL A 55 -3.92 7.55 -2.16
N ALA A 56 -4.32 6.30 -2.21
CA ALA A 56 -4.89 5.58 -1.07
C ALA A 56 -3.94 4.47 -0.67
N GLY A 57 -4.08 3.98 0.55
CA GLY A 57 -3.23 2.89 1.02
C GLY A 57 -3.55 2.47 2.43
N ALA A 58 -2.67 1.65 2.96
CA ALA A 58 -2.75 1.19 4.34
C ALA A 58 -1.35 1.14 4.95
N VAL A 59 -1.27 1.63 6.18
CA VAL A 59 -0.10 1.42 7.03
C VAL A 59 -0.46 0.32 8.01
N THR A 60 0.37 -0.71 8.10
CA THR A 60 0.21 -1.75 9.13
C THR A 60 1.39 -1.69 10.07
N ILE A 61 1.09 -1.74 11.38
CA ILE A 61 2.10 -1.74 12.43
C ILE A 61 1.80 -2.84 13.42
N VAL A 62 2.86 -3.43 13.98
CA VAL A 62 2.77 -4.42 15.06
C VAL A 62 3.50 -3.87 16.27
N TYR A 63 2.84 -3.90 17.40
CA TYR A 63 3.40 -3.39 18.65
C TYR A 63 2.73 -4.06 19.87
N ASP A 64 3.39 -3.92 21.03
CA ASP A 64 2.83 -4.40 22.30
C ASP A 64 1.86 -3.35 22.86
N HIS A 65 0.57 -3.66 22.85
CA HIS A 65 -0.48 -2.74 23.31
C HIS A 65 -0.50 -2.53 24.83
N HIS A 66 0.26 -3.32 25.61
CA HIS A 66 0.42 -3.11 27.04
C HIS A 66 1.42 -1.98 27.36
N LYS A 67 2.29 -1.63 26.42
CA LYS A 67 3.24 -0.53 26.59
C LYS A 67 2.56 0.80 26.32
N ARG A 68 2.10 1.44 27.40
CA ARG A 68 1.31 2.67 27.36
C ARG A 68 1.98 3.80 26.58
N GLU A 69 3.28 3.96 26.77
CA GLU A 69 4.04 5.01 26.09
C GLU A 69 4.11 4.82 24.56
N VAL A 70 4.14 3.56 24.10
CA VAL A 70 4.08 3.26 22.65
C VAL A 70 2.70 3.62 22.11
N VAL A 71 1.64 3.17 22.79
CA VAL A 71 0.26 3.48 22.41
C VAL A 71 0.02 4.98 22.34
N ASN A 72 0.46 5.74 23.34
CA ASN A 72 0.28 7.18 23.38
C ASN A 72 1.01 7.90 22.25
N LYS A 73 2.24 7.51 21.93
CA LYS A 73 2.99 8.09 20.81
C LYS A 73 2.33 7.80 19.48
N LEU A 74 1.83 6.59 19.28
CA LEU A 74 1.11 6.22 18.05
C LEU A 74 -0.18 7.04 17.89
N LEU A 75 -0.91 7.25 18.98
CA LEU A 75 -2.12 8.09 18.97
C LEU A 75 -1.79 9.55 18.63
N ASP A 76 -0.74 10.10 19.22
CA ASP A 76 -0.32 11.48 18.97
C ASP A 76 0.05 11.69 17.50
N ILE A 77 0.81 10.77 16.92
CA ILE A 77 1.21 10.81 15.51
C ILE A 77 -0.03 10.74 14.62
N GLN A 78 -0.98 9.85 14.90
CA GLN A 78 -2.21 9.74 14.13
C GLN A 78 -3.06 11.00 14.24
N HIS A 79 -3.12 11.60 15.42
CA HIS A 79 -3.84 12.85 15.63
C HIS A 79 -3.22 13.99 14.79
N ASP A 80 -1.90 14.07 14.76
CA ASP A 80 -1.19 15.10 13.97
C ASP A 80 -1.36 14.91 12.46
N HIS A 81 -1.71 13.71 12.01
CA HIS A 81 -1.92 13.38 10.59
C HIS A 81 -3.38 13.07 10.27
N GLY A 82 -4.32 13.56 11.08
CA GLY A 82 -5.75 13.22 10.97
C GLY A 82 -6.39 13.51 9.62
N GLY A 83 -5.86 14.48 8.86
CA GLY A 83 -6.40 14.86 7.56
C GLY A 83 -6.26 13.79 6.47
N ILE A 84 -5.38 12.81 6.65
CA ILE A 84 -5.16 11.74 5.68
C ILE A 84 -5.63 10.37 6.17
N ILE A 85 -5.95 10.23 7.44
CA ILE A 85 -6.42 8.97 8.02
C ILE A 85 -7.92 8.85 7.81
N ILE A 86 -8.35 7.74 7.19
CA ILE A 86 -9.78 7.43 6.97
C ILE A 86 -10.31 6.64 8.15
N SER A 87 -9.60 5.59 8.56
CA SER A 87 -10.00 4.70 9.65
C SER A 87 -8.80 3.94 10.17
N ALA A 88 -8.93 3.38 11.35
CA ALA A 88 -7.94 2.48 11.93
C ALA A 88 -8.66 1.29 12.55
N GLN A 89 -8.05 0.12 12.44
CA GLN A 89 -8.55 -1.12 13.00
C GLN A 89 -7.46 -1.76 13.85
N HIS A 90 -7.82 -2.19 15.06
CA HIS A 90 -6.94 -2.90 15.98
C HIS A 90 -7.30 -4.37 15.99
N VAL A 91 -6.31 -5.23 15.78
CA VAL A 91 -6.47 -6.67 15.78
C VAL A 91 -5.48 -7.26 16.79
N HIS A 92 -5.97 -7.99 17.77
CA HIS A 92 -5.10 -8.69 18.71
C HIS A 92 -4.57 -9.96 18.04
N LEU A 93 -3.27 -10.03 17.85
CA LEU A 93 -2.60 -11.22 17.29
C LEU A 93 -2.40 -12.28 18.37
N ASP A 94 -1.97 -11.86 19.56
CA ASP A 94 -1.81 -12.69 20.74
C ASP A 94 -1.90 -11.79 21.98
N HIS A 95 -1.52 -12.32 23.15
CA HIS A 95 -1.62 -11.59 24.41
C HIS A 95 -0.82 -10.28 24.41
N ASP A 96 0.35 -10.27 23.76
CA ASP A 96 1.27 -9.13 23.81
C ASP A 96 1.31 -8.30 22.52
N ASN A 97 0.79 -8.82 21.42
CA ASN A 97 0.95 -8.19 20.11
C ASN A 97 -0.37 -7.74 19.52
N CYS A 98 -0.41 -6.48 19.11
CA CYS A 98 -1.51 -5.87 18.38
C CYS A 98 -1.06 -5.54 16.95
N LEU A 99 -1.89 -5.88 15.97
CA LEU A 99 -1.77 -5.39 14.61
C LEU A 99 -2.74 -4.22 14.45
N GLU A 100 -2.22 -3.07 14.08
CA GLU A 100 -3.06 -1.93 13.73
C GLU A 100 -3.00 -1.70 12.22
N ILE A 101 -4.17 -1.56 11.61
CA ILE A 101 -4.33 -1.31 10.16
C ILE A 101 -4.91 0.09 10.02
N ILE A 102 -4.16 0.99 9.39
CA ILE A 102 -4.55 2.39 9.24
C ILE A 102 -4.78 2.67 7.77
N ALA A 103 -6.05 2.86 7.39
CA ALA A 103 -6.42 3.21 6.02
C ALA A 103 -6.19 4.71 5.81
N VAL A 104 -5.51 5.06 4.73
CA VAL A 104 -5.11 6.42 4.44
C VAL A 104 -5.48 6.84 3.02
N ARG A 105 -5.67 8.14 2.83
CA ARG A 105 -5.83 8.77 1.52
C ARG A 105 -5.30 10.20 1.61
N GLY A 106 -4.45 10.57 0.69
CA GLY A 106 -3.87 11.90 0.65
C GLY A 106 -2.69 12.00 -0.29
N ALA A 107 -2.03 13.15 -0.25
CA ALA A 107 -0.80 13.35 -1.03
C ALA A 107 0.27 12.34 -0.62
N GLY A 108 0.97 11.78 -1.60
CA GLY A 108 1.99 10.76 -1.38
C GLY A 108 3.03 11.16 -0.34
N ALA A 109 3.49 12.41 -0.37
CA ALA A 109 4.45 12.91 0.61
C ALA A 109 3.90 12.90 2.05
N LYS A 110 2.62 13.22 2.23
CA LYS A 110 1.97 13.18 3.55
C LYS A 110 1.76 11.76 4.04
N VAL A 111 1.39 10.86 3.13
CA VAL A 111 1.24 9.43 3.44
C VAL A 111 2.59 8.84 3.87
N ARG A 112 3.66 9.15 3.14
CA ARG A 112 5.02 8.72 3.51
C ARG A 112 5.43 9.28 4.87
N SER A 113 5.17 10.57 5.12
CA SER A 113 5.49 11.22 6.39
C SER A 113 4.82 10.53 7.57
N LEU A 114 3.53 10.18 7.44
CA LEU A 114 2.83 9.40 8.46
C LEU A 114 3.46 8.02 8.67
N ALA A 115 3.71 7.30 7.58
CA ALA A 115 4.29 5.96 7.65
C ALA A 115 5.67 5.98 8.33
N ASP A 116 6.51 6.94 7.96
CA ASP A 116 7.86 7.09 8.54
C ASP A 116 7.78 7.45 10.03
N ALA A 117 6.85 8.34 10.40
CA ALA A 117 6.66 8.72 11.80
C ALA A 117 6.23 7.53 12.66
N LEU A 118 5.27 6.74 12.19
CA LEU A 118 4.80 5.54 12.90
C LEU A 118 5.92 4.50 13.02
N LYS A 119 6.66 4.28 11.94
CA LYS A 119 7.77 3.33 11.91
C LYS A 119 8.88 3.72 12.89
N SER A 120 9.11 5.01 13.10
CA SER A 120 10.19 5.51 13.96
C SER A 120 9.90 5.36 15.46
N VAL A 121 8.69 5.06 15.86
CA VAL A 121 8.33 4.92 17.27
C VAL A 121 9.05 3.73 17.86
N LYS A 122 9.83 3.97 18.93
CA LYS A 122 10.49 2.88 19.68
C LYS A 122 9.43 1.98 20.30
N GLY A 123 9.49 0.70 19.99
CA GLY A 123 8.50 -0.28 20.43
C GLY A 123 7.59 -0.77 19.30
N VAL A 124 7.59 -0.12 18.15
CA VAL A 124 6.98 -0.67 16.94
C VAL A 124 7.88 -1.78 16.41
N LYS A 125 7.38 -3.00 16.39
CA LYS A 125 8.14 -4.19 16.01
C LYS A 125 8.29 -4.34 14.50
N HIS A 126 7.26 -3.92 13.77
CA HIS A 126 7.23 -3.99 12.30
C HIS A 126 6.26 -2.94 11.76
N SER A 127 6.58 -2.41 10.60
CA SER A 127 5.73 -1.44 9.90
C SER A 127 5.81 -1.64 8.39
N THR A 128 4.67 -1.59 7.72
CA THR A 128 4.59 -1.68 6.26
C THR A 128 3.67 -0.59 5.73
N LEU A 129 4.02 -0.02 4.61
CA LEU A 129 3.15 0.87 3.84
C LEU A 129 2.82 0.20 2.52
N SER A 130 1.54 0.02 2.25
CA SER A 130 1.03 -0.44 0.96
C SER A 130 0.27 0.71 0.31
N VAL A 131 0.68 1.09 -0.89
CA VAL A 131 0.09 2.21 -1.63
C VAL A 131 -0.67 1.68 -2.84
N THR A 132 -1.84 2.22 -3.07
CA THR A 132 -2.69 1.88 -4.21
C THR A 132 -3.32 3.15 -4.80
N THR A 133 -4.14 2.99 -5.82
CA THR A 133 -4.86 4.11 -6.42
C THR A 133 -5.98 4.61 -5.52
N SER A 134 -6.31 5.90 -5.63
CA SER A 134 -7.52 6.46 -5.01
C SER A 134 -8.80 6.15 -5.80
N GLY A 135 -8.70 5.37 -6.87
CA GLY A 135 -9.82 5.01 -7.74
C GLY A 135 -10.03 5.95 -8.91
N LYS A 136 -9.12 6.89 -9.11
CA LYS A 136 -9.19 7.89 -10.20
C LYS A 136 -8.00 7.82 -11.13
#